data_a755b9b3832f38758520136a956e56dd
#
_entry.id   a755b9b3832f38758520136a956e56dd
#
_cell.length_a   1.000
_cell.length_b   1.000
_cell.length_c   1.000
_cell.angle_alpha   90.00
_cell.angle_beta   90.00
_cell.angle_gamma   90.00
#
_symmetry.space_group_name_H-M   'P 1'
#
loop_
_entity.id
_entity.type
_entity.pdbx_description
1 polymer ?
#
loop_
_entity_poly.entity_id
_entity_poly.type
_entity_poly.pdbx_seq_one_letter_code
_entity_poly.pdbx_strand_id
1 'polypeptide(L)'
;MKLFNYRYVLLVAFSVLLGACQSTPSADQLAQQQRAAAIAQLEQNLASSELATAEDELAALQAQTPDDPQWVQYQRQLAEAYLQRSQIYLQKGDVNAAATALSRARTLMPKAPALTSGVNSAIAHARKAELDKAEAALKAAEKRPPAKVIDPAAESTTVALNITDIKKLRHQLDLIAQDIVNYQCAVTLQVPRTADYPWLATLITKRVKKLKPGFDFKLDRHIVRHVPAQMVLIPSKP
;
A
#
# COMPACT_ATOMS: atom_id res chain seq x y z
N MET A 1 -14.19 62.45 56.36
CA MET A 1 -13.70 61.70 55.19
C MET A 1 -12.53 60.70 55.52
N LYS A 2 -12.60 59.89 56.58
CA LYS A 2 -11.57 58.93 56.97
C LYS A 2 -12.10 57.48 57.12
N LEU A 3 -13.40 57.24 56.96
CA LEU A 3 -14.02 55.89 57.11
C LEU A 3 -14.15 55.13 55.84
N PHE A 4 -13.91 55.76 54.67
CA PHE A 4 -14.05 55.09 53.37
C PHE A 4 -12.78 54.24 52.97
N ASN A 5 -11.62 54.67 53.46
CA ASN A 5 -10.37 54.00 53.17
C ASN A 5 -10.21 52.67 53.96
N TYR A 6 -10.81 52.49 55.10
CA TYR A 6 -10.67 51.28 55.91
C TYR A 6 -11.41 50.08 55.32
N ARG A 7 -12.53 50.33 54.65
CA ARG A 7 -13.29 49.26 53.96
C ARG A 7 -12.55 48.70 52.76
N TYR A 8 -11.82 49.52 51.99
CA TYR A 8 -11.02 49.08 50.89
C TYR A 8 -9.79 48.35 51.37
N VAL A 9 -9.14 48.75 52.42
CA VAL A 9 -7.98 48.06 53.02
C VAL A 9 -8.38 46.65 53.55
N LEU A 10 -9.56 46.53 54.16
CA LEU A 10 -10.09 45.25 54.64
C LEU A 10 -10.48 44.32 53.49
N LEU A 11 -11.05 44.86 52.40
CA LEU A 11 -11.36 44.06 51.20
C LEU A 11 -10.09 43.54 50.46
N VAL A 12 -9.07 44.39 50.39
CA VAL A 12 -7.77 43.98 49.77
C VAL A 12 -7.05 42.96 50.64
N ALA A 13 -7.08 43.12 51.97
CA ALA A 13 -6.48 42.15 52.90
C ALA A 13 -7.17 40.78 52.86
N PHE A 14 -8.51 40.77 52.66
CA PHE A 14 -9.28 39.53 52.56
C PHE A 14 -9.04 38.78 51.24
N SER A 15 -8.81 39.52 50.14
CA SER A 15 -8.48 38.94 48.85
C SER A 15 -7.08 38.28 48.82
N VAL A 16 -6.13 38.77 49.59
CA VAL A 16 -4.79 38.21 49.68
C VAL A 16 -4.76 36.89 50.51
N LEU A 17 -5.69 36.78 51.49
CA LEU A 17 -5.79 35.56 52.32
C LEU A 17 -6.47 34.39 51.58
N LEU A 18 -7.28 34.63 50.55
CA LEU A 18 -7.88 33.59 49.71
C LEU A 18 -6.94 33.03 48.66
N GLY A 19 -5.84 33.72 48.33
CA GLY A 19 -4.83 33.26 47.37
C GLY A 19 -3.74 32.35 47.97
N ALA A 20 -3.70 32.17 49.32
CA ALA A 20 -2.60 31.43 49.98
C ALA A 20 -2.83 29.92 50.15
N CYS A 21 -3.96 29.39 49.67
CA CYS A 21 -4.25 27.93 49.71
C CYS A 21 -4.07 27.26 48.36
N GLN A 22 -3.14 27.71 47.52
CA GLN A 22 -2.59 26.81 46.48
C GLN A 22 -1.54 25.91 47.16
N SER A 23 -2.03 24.83 47.78
CA SER A 23 -1.14 23.76 48.21
C SER A 23 -0.39 23.27 46.95
N THR A 24 0.93 23.48 46.92
CA THR A 24 1.80 22.84 45.94
C THR A 24 1.49 21.33 45.98
N PRO A 25 1.13 20.75 44.84
CA PRO A 25 0.82 19.32 44.82
C PRO A 25 2.00 18.55 45.42
N SER A 26 1.72 17.61 46.31
CA SER A 26 2.78 16.73 46.84
C SER A 26 3.41 15.94 45.68
N ALA A 27 4.65 15.49 45.84
CA ALA A 27 5.34 14.68 44.83
C ALA A 27 4.48 13.49 44.39
N ASP A 28 3.74 12.86 45.33
CA ASP A 28 2.82 11.77 45.06
C ASP A 28 1.61 12.19 44.23
N GLN A 29 1.05 13.36 44.47
CA GLN A 29 -0.05 13.89 43.65
C GLN A 29 0.41 14.22 42.22
N LEU A 30 1.61 14.76 42.08
CA LEU A 30 2.18 15.04 40.76
C LEU A 30 2.44 13.74 39.99
N ALA A 31 2.99 12.71 40.64
CA ALA A 31 3.21 11.40 40.03
C ALA A 31 1.89 10.73 39.60
N GLN A 32 0.85 10.82 40.43
CA GLN A 32 -0.48 10.31 40.08
C GLN A 32 -1.10 11.06 38.87
N GLN A 33 -0.97 12.39 38.82
CA GLN A 33 -1.43 13.18 37.67
C GLN A 33 -0.69 12.82 36.38
N GLN A 34 0.63 12.68 36.44
CA GLN A 34 1.45 12.26 35.29
C GLN A 34 1.05 10.87 34.78
N ARG A 35 0.83 9.92 35.69
CA ARG A 35 0.36 8.57 35.36
C ARG A 35 -1.03 8.62 34.72
N ALA A 36 -1.97 9.37 35.28
CA ALA A 36 -3.32 9.51 34.73
C ALA A 36 -3.27 10.12 33.30
N ALA A 37 -2.42 11.13 33.08
CA ALA A 37 -2.21 11.72 31.78
C ALA A 37 -1.62 10.72 30.77
N ALA A 38 -0.65 9.90 31.17
CA ALA A 38 -0.07 8.88 30.31
C ALA A 38 -1.06 7.77 29.96
N ILE A 39 -1.92 7.36 30.88
CA ILE A 39 -3.01 6.41 30.60
C ILE A 39 -4.03 7.02 29.62
N ALA A 40 -4.42 8.28 29.81
CA ALA A 40 -5.32 8.96 28.89
C ALA A 40 -4.73 9.06 27.47
N GLN A 41 -3.43 9.29 27.35
CA GLN A 41 -2.73 9.28 26.06
C GLN A 41 -2.74 7.89 25.41
N LEU A 42 -2.45 6.83 26.16
CA LEU A 42 -2.57 5.44 25.69
C LEU A 42 -3.98 5.13 25.18
N GLU A 43 -5.02 5.52 25.90
CA GLU A 43 -6.41 5.31 25.50
C GLU A 43 -6.75 6.10 24.22
N GLN A 44 -6.25 7.32 24.09
CA GLN A 44 -6.42 8.13 22.90
C GLN A 44 -5.74 7.47 21.69
N ASN A 45 -4.50 6.96 21.83
CA ASN A 45 -3.78 6.31 20.76
C ASN A 45 -4.42 4.97 20.36
N LEU A 46 -4.99 4.22 21.30
CA LEU A 46 -5.82 3.05 21.00
C LEU A 46 -7.07 3.45 20.19
N ALA A 47 -7.77 4.49 20.60
CA ALA A 47 -8.98 4.96 19.91
C ALA A 47 -8.70 5.49 18.49
N SER A 48 -7.57 6.18 18.31
CA SER A 48 -7.13 6.70 17.01
C SER A 48 -6.44 5.66 16.13
N SER A 49 -6.28 4.42 16.64
CA SER A 49 -5.58 3.32 15.96
C SER A 49 -4.09 3.57 15.74
N GLU A 50 -3.45 4.41 16.54
CA GLU A 50 -2.00 4.62 16.58
C GLU A 50 -1.33 3.51 17.42
N LEU A 51 -1.49 2.24 16.95
CA LEU A 51 -1.18 1.05 17.75
C LEU A 51 0.29 0.91 18.13
N ALA A 52 1.22 1.38 17.30
CA ALA A 52 2.65 1.31 17.61
C ALA A 52 3.00 2.25 18.78
N THR A 53 2.46 3.48 18.75
CA THR A 53 2.64 4.46 19.83
C THR A 53 2.00 3.98 21.11
N ALA A 54 0.79 3.40 21.02
CA ALA A 54 0.09 2.80 22.18
C ALA A 54 0.89 1.61 22.78
N GLU A 55 1.56 0.81 21.97
CA GLU A 55 2.44 -0.30 22.40
C GLU A 55 3.63 0.24 23.19
N ASP A 56 4.30 1.28 22.69
CA ASP A 56 5.44 1.90 23.35
C ASP A 56 5.05 2.58 24.67
N GLU A 57 3.90 3.27 24.71
CA GLU A 57 3.36 3.89 25.92
C GLU A 57 2.98 2.84 26.98
N LEU A 58 2.33 1.76 26.55
CA LEU A 58 1.98 0.66 27.44
C LEU A 58 3.24 0.03 28.05
N ALA A 59 4.29 -0.20 27.24
CA ALA A 59 5.56 -0.72 27.70
C ALA A 59 6.23 0.21 28.72
N ALA A 60 6.20 1.53 28.50
CA ALA A 60 6.73 2.53 29.41
C ALA A 60 5.98 2.55 30.75
N LEU A 61 4.64 2.44 30.73
CA LEU A 61 3.81 2.38 31.92
C LEU A 61 4.05 1.07 32.72
N GLN A 62 4.17 -0.06 32.03
CA GLN A 62 4.51 -1.35 32.64
C GLN A 62 5.88 -1.35 33.31
N ALA A 63 6.87 -0.66 32.72
CA ALA A 63 8.20 -0.54 33.31
C ALA A 63 8.17 0.23 34.65
N GLN A 64 7.24 1.16 34.82
CA GLN A 64 7.08 1.92 36.06
C GLN A 64 6.33 1.15 37.17
N THR A 65 5.33 0.35 36.78
CA THR A 65 4.48 -0.41 37.72
C THR A 65 4.18 -1.80 37.14
N PRO A 66 5.15 -2.76 37.20
CA PRO A 66 5.03 -4.05 36.52
C PRO A 66 3.86 -4.91 37.01
N ASP A 67 3.51 -4.82 38.28
CA ASP A 67 2.53 -5.70 38.93
C ASP A 67 1.09 -5.15 38.89
N ASP A 68 0.85 -4.04 38.15
CA ASP A 68 -0.48 -3.48 38.07
C ASP A 68 -1.38 -4.33 37.15
N PRO A 69 -2.49 -4.88 37.65
CA PRO A 69 -3.36 -5.78 36.92
C PRO A 69 -4.07 -5.12 35.72
N GLN A 70 -4.17 -3.80 35.69
CA GLN A 70 -4.81 -3.07 34.57
C GLN A 70 -4.06 -3.24 33.25
N TRP A 71 -2.73 -3.52 33.27
CA TRP A 71 -1.93 -3.70 32.06
C TRP A 71 -2.37 -4.91 31.23
N VAL A 72 -2.86 -5.97 31.87
CA VAL A 72 -3.38 -7.14 31.17
C VAL A 72 -4.58 -6.78 30.30
N GLN A 73 -5.42 -5.85 30.76
CA GLN A 73 -6.57 -5.35 30.00
C GLN A 73 -6.12 -4.53 28.78
N TYR A 74 -5.18 -3.61 28.95
CA TYR A 74 -4.63 -2.82 27.83
C TYR A 74 -3.87 -3.68 26.83
N GLN A 75 -3.09 -4.68 27.29
CA GLN A 75 -2.47 -5.67 26.40
C GLN A 75 -3.50 -6.42 25.54
N ARG A 76 -4.63 -6.81 26.14
CA ARG A 76 -5.71 -7.48 25.42
C ARG A 76 -6.34 -6.55 24.39
N GLN A 77 -6.70 -5.33 24.76
CA GLN A 77 -7.28 -4.36 23.84
C GLN A 77 -6.35 -4.07 22.66
N LEU A 78 -5.06 -3.89 22.93
CA LEU A 78 -4.06 -3.66 21.90
C LEU A 78 -3.88 -4.88 20.99
N ALA A 79 -3.88 -6.10 21.54
CA ALA A 79 -3.82 -7.33 20.78
C ALA A 79 -5.05 -7.50 19.87
N GLU A 80 -6.25 -7.23 20.38
CA GLU A 80 -7.49 -7.26 19.60
C GLU A 80 -7.47 -6.23 18.46
N ALA A 81 -6.97 -5.00 18.73
CA ALA A 81 -6.81 -3.98 17.72
C ALA A 81 -5.82 -4.38 16.60
N TYR A 82 -4.71 -5.04 16.96
CA TYR A 82 -3.78 -5.60 15.97
C TYR A 82 -4.39 -6.76 15.18
N LEU A 83 -5.22 -7.62 15.78
CA LEU A 83 -5.96 -8.67 15.08
C LEU A 83 -6.93 -8.07 14.06
N GLN A 84 -7.68 -7.06 14.46
CA GLN A 84 -8.57 -6.34 13.55
C GLN A 84 -7.81 -5.69 12.40
N ARG A 85 -6.68 -5.05 12.67
CA ARG A 85 -5.79 -4.49 11.65
C ARG A 85 -5.29 -5.56 10.68
N SER A 86 -4.90 -6.74 11.19
CA SER A 86 -4.50 -7.87 10.37
C SER A 86 -5.60 -8.33 9.41
N GLN A 87 -6.85 -8.39 9.86
CA GLN A 87 -8.00 -8.73 9.01
C GLN A 87 -8.22 -7.67 7.91
N ILE A 88 -8.08 -6.38 8.24
CA ILE A 88 -8.18 -5.30 7.26
C ILE A 88 -7.10 -5.42 6.18
N TYR A 89 -5.86 -5.73 6.55
CA TYR A 89 -4.78 -5.95 5.59
C TYR A 89 -5.04 -7.17 4.70
N LEU A 90 -5.58 -8.27 5.24
CA LEU A 90 -6.00 -9.43 4.45
C LEU A 90 -7.07 -9.07 3.41
N GLN A 91 -8.07 -8.28 3.81
CA GLN A 91 -9.11 -7.81 2.88
C GLN A 91 -8.54 -6.95 1.75
N LYS A 92 -7.46 -6.21 2.02
CA LYS A 92 -6.73 -5.40 1.03
C LYS A 92 -5.73 -6.22 0.20
N GLY A 93 -5.55 -7.51 0.51
CA GLY A 93 -4.57 -8.38 -0.16
C GLY A 93 -3.13 -8.19 0.33
N ASP A 94 -2.88 -7.38 1.37
CA ASP A 94 -1.54 -7.20 1.94
C ASP A 94 -1.25 -8.27 3.00
N VAL A 95 -0.84 -9.44 2.52
CA VAL A 95 -0.58 -10.62 3.35
C VAL A 95 0.60 -10.40 4.30
N ASN A 96 1.60 -9.60 3.89
CA ASN A 96 2.79 -9.33 4.71
C ASN A 96 2.47 -8.40 5.88
N ALA A 97 1.75 -7.30 5.62
CA ALA A 97 1.29 -6.40 6.69
C ALA A 97 0.33 -7.13 7.65
N ALA A 98 -0.54 -8.01 7.13
CA ALA A 98 -1.42 -8.83 7.95
C ALA A 98 -0.63 -9.75 8.88
N ALA A 99 0.41 -10.43 8.37
CA ALA A 99 1.27 -11.31 9.17
C ALA A 99 2.04 -10.54 10.26
N THR A 100 2.51 -9.33 9.95
CA THR A 100 3.19 -8.46 10.91
C THR A 100 2.25 -8.04 12.03
N ALA A 101 1.04 -7.58 11.72
CA ALA A 101 0.05 -7.22 12.72
C ALA A 101 -0.35 -8.42 13.60
N LEU A 102 -0.52 -9.61 13.00
CA LEU A 102 -0.78 -10.85 13.76
C LEU A 102 0.37 -11.18 14.71
N SER A 103 1.62 -11.02 14.29
CA SER A 103 2.80 -11.26 15.13
C SER A 103 2.80 -10.33 16.35
N ARG A 104 2.48 -9.05 16.17
CA ARG A 104 2.34 -8.09 17.29
C ARG A 104 1.27 -8.53 18.29
N ALA A 105 0.08 -8.92 17.80
CA ALA A 105 -0.99 -9.43 18.65
C ALA A 105 -0.54 -10.64 19.50
N ARG A 106 0.25 -11.55 18.93
CA ARG A 106 0.79 -12.72 19.64
C ARG A 106 1.81 -12.35 20.70
N THR A 107 2.67 -11.39 20.42
CA THR A 107 3.66 -10.90 21.39
C THR A 107 2.97 -10.32 22.61
N LEU A 108 1.87 -9.58 22.42
CA LEU A 108 1.09 -9.00 23.50
C LEU A 108 0.33 -10.06 24.32
N MET A 109 -0.15 -11.14 23.68
CA MET A 109 -0.97 -12.19 24.32
C MET A 109 -0.43 -13.60 24.01
N PRO A 110 0.76 -13.97 24.45
CA PRO A 110 1.39 -15.25 24.10
C PRO A 110 0.64 -16.48 24.66
N LYS A 111 -0.13 -16.30 25.72
CA LYS A 111 -0.91 -17.37 26.36
C LYS A 111 -2.34 -17.53 25.80
N ALA A 112 -2.70 -16.79 24.76
CA ALA A 112 -4.02 -16.83 24.16
C ALA A 112 -4.01 -17.23 22.66
N PRO A 113 -3.49 -18.43 22.30
CA PRO A 113 -3.34 -18.84 20.90
C PRO A 113 -4.67 -18.94 20.14
N ALA A 114 -5.77 -19.18 20.84
CA ALA A 114 -7.11 -19.28 20.24
C ALA A 114 -7.54 -17.98 19.56
N LEU A 115 -7.15 -16.81 20.06
CA LEU A 115 -7.48 -15.51 19.46
C LEU A 115 -6.83 -15.30 18.08
N THR A 116 -5.69 -15.95 17.84
CA THR A 116 -4.89 -15.75 16.62
C THR A 116 -5.04 -16.86 15.58
N SER A 117 -5.69 -17.99 15.93
CA SER A 117 -5.73 -19.19 15.07
C SER A 117 -6.47 -18.97 13.75
N GLY A 118 -7.63 -18.32 13.77
CA GLY A 118 -8.41 -18.03 12.55
C GLY A 118 -7.69 -17.12 11.57
N VAL A 119 -7.08 -16.04 12.06
CA VAL A 119 -6.30 -15.11 11.23
C VAL A 119 -5.04 -15.77 10.66
N ASN A 120 -4.39 -16.61 11.45
CA ASN A 120 -3.23 -17.38 10.99
C ASN A 120 -3.56 -18.32 9.84
N SER A 121 -4.69 -19.03 9.93
CA SER A 121 -5.18 -19.90 8.86
C SER A 121 -5.49 -19.10 7.60
N ALA A 122 -6.16 -17.94 7.72
CA ALA A 122 -6.46 -17.06 6.61
C ALA A 122 -5.19 -16.55 5.91
N ILE A 123 -4.16 -16.16 6.66
CA ILE A 123 -2.86 -15.75 6.11
C ILE A 123 -2.18 -16.92 5.37
N ALA A 124 -2.21 -18.13 5.92
CA ALA A 124 -1.64 -19.28 5.26
C ALA A 124 -2.35 -19.62 3.93
N HIS A 125 -3.67 -19.55 3.90
CA HIS A 125 -4.46 -19.71 2.68
C HIS A 125 -4.16 -18.63 1.62
N ALA A 126 -4.08 -17.36 2.05
CA ALA A 126 -3.76 -16.25 1.15
C ALA A 126 -2.36 -16.43 0.52
N ARG A 127 -1.34 -16.77 1.32
CA ARG A 127 0.02 -17.05 0.82
C ARG A 127 0.05 -18.21 -0.18
N LYS A 128 -0.69 -19.28 0.12
CA LYS A 128 -0.79 -20.42 -0.81
C LYS A 128 -1.42 -19.99 -2.13
N ALA A 129 -2.49 -19.22 -2.10
CA ALA A 129 -3.14 -18.73 -3.31
C ALA A 129 -2.20 -17.83 -4.14
N GLU A 130 -1.38 -16.99 -3.51
CA GLU A 130 -0.36 -16.20 -4.21
C GLU A 130 0.71 -17.07 -4.87
N LEU A 131 1.19 -18.11 -4.17
CA LEU A 131 2.15 -19.07 -4.74
C LEU A 131 1.55 -19.83 -5.91
N ASP A 132 0.34 -20.36 -5.77
CA ASP A 132 -0.36 -21.10 -6.83
C ASP A 132 -0.55 -20.20 -8.07
N LYS A 133 -0.86 -18.92 -7.88
CA LYS A 133 -0.98 -17.93 -8.95
C LYS A 133 0.35 -17.64 -9.62
N ALA A 134 1.43 -17.49 -8.85
CA ALA A 134 2.78 -17.26 -9.36
C ALA A 134 3.29 -18.47 -10.16
N GLU A 135 3.07 -19.70 -9.67
CA GLU A 135 3.41 -20.92 -10.39
C GLU A 135 2.61 -21.07 -11.70
N ALA A 136 1.33 -20.74 -11.69
CA ALA A 136 0.50 -20.75 -12.89
C ALA A 136 0.99 -19.73 -13.94
N ALA A 137 1.39 -18.54 -13.49
CA ALA A 137 1.98 -17.50 -14.35
C ALA A 137 3.31 -17.95 -14.94
N LEU A 138 4.18 -18.58 -14.13
CA LEU A 138 5.46 -19.13 -14.60
C LEU A 138 5.26 -20.22 -15.67
N LYS A 139 4.39 -21.19 -15.40
CA LYS A 139 4.04 -22.23 -16.38
C LYS A 139 3.44 -21.67 -17.67
N ALA A 140 2.66 -20.59 -17.56
CA ALA A 140 2.12 -19.91 -18.74
C ALA A 140 3.23 -19.18 -19.53
N ALA A 141 4.21 -18.59 -18.84
CA ALA A 141 5.35 -17.93 -19.47
C ALA A 141 6.25 -18.95 -20.20
N GLU A 142 6.54 -20.10 -19.59
CA GLU A 142 7.34 -21.18 -20.18
C GLU A 142 6.72 -21.76 -21.47
N LYS A 143 5.37 -21.77 -21.55
CA LYS A 143 4.65 -22.26 -22.73
C LYS A 143 4.56 -21.22 -23.87
N ARG A 144 4.97 -19.98 -23.63
CA ARG A 144 4.94 -18.96 -24.69
C ARG A 144 5.97 -19.27 -25.77
N PRO A 145 5.63 -19.16 -27.05
CA PRO A 145 6.61 -19.30 -28.12
C PRO A 145 7.69 -18.21 -27.97
N PRO A 146 8.94 -18.51 -28.41
CA PRO A 146 10.02 -17.53 -28.33
C PRO A 146 9.66 -16.25 -29.13
N ALA A 147 10.01 -15.10 -28.59
CA ALA A 147 9.82 -13.83 -29.26
C ALA A 147 10.63 -13.77 -30.56
N LYS A 148 10.07 -13.11 -31.58
CA LYS A 148 10.69 -12.99 -32.92
C LYS A 148 11.36 -11.63 -33.10
N VAL A 149 10.79 -10.60 -32.54
CA VAL A 149 11.19 -9.20 -32.79
C VAL A 149 11.35 -8.41 -31.50
N ILE A 150 10.52 -8.70 -30.49
CA ILE A 150 10.56 -8.00 -29.21
C ILE A 150 11.59 -8.63 -28.24
N ASP A 151 12.06 -7.82 -27.31
CA ASP A 151 12.71 -8.32 -26.10
C ASP A 151 11.65 -8.40 -24.97
N PRO A 152 11.25 -9.63 -24.57
CA PRO A 152 10.21 -9.78 -23.53
C PRO A 152 10.62 -9.28 -22.15
N ALA A 153 11.93 -9.11 -21.90
CA ALA A 153 12.47 -8.61 -20.65
C ALA A 153 12.53 -7.08 -20.60
N ALA A 154 12.54 -6.43 -21.77
CA ALA A 154 12.57 -4.97 -21.86
C ALA A 154 11.20 -4.35 -21.55
N GLU A 155 11.21 -3.13 -21.03
CA GLU A 155 9.97 -2.37 -20.82
C GLU A 155 9.25 -2.07 -22.15
N SER A 156 10.02 -1.83 -23.21
CA SER A 156 9.49 -1.65 -24.57
C SER A 156 10.54 -2.00 -25.61
N THR A 157 10.09 -2.44 -26.79
CA THR A 157 10.94 -2.66 -27.96
C THR A 157 10.49 -1.76 -29.08
N THR A 158 11.41 -0.98 -29.66
CA THR A 158 11.13 -0.15 -30.85
C THR A 158 11.63 -0.86 -32.09
N VAL A 159 10.74 -1.06 -33.07
CA VAL A 159 11.00 -1.75 -34.32
C VAL A 159 10.82 -0.79 -35.49
N ALA A 160 11.90 -0.44 -36.18
CA ALA A 160 11.84 0.37 -37.40
C ALA A 160 11.17 -0.40 -38.53
N LEU A 161 10.24 0.24 -39.26
CA LEU A 161 9.50 -0.39 -40.36
C LEU A 161 10.13 -0.05 -41.71
N ASN A 162 10.40 -1.06 -42.51
CA ASN A 162 10.91 -0.86 -43.86
C ASN A 162 9.78 -0.54 -44.84
N ILE A 163 9.34 0.71 -44.86
CA ILE A 163 8.21 1.14 -45.72
C ILE A 163 8.58 1.28 -47.22
N THR A 164 9.87 1.24 -47.58
CA THR A 164 10.33 1.34 -48.94
C THR A 164 10.32 -0.01 -49.68
N ASP A 165 10.44 -1.13 -48.94
CA ASP A 165 10.37 -2.48 -49.47
C ASP A 165 9.12 -3.20 -48.91
N ILE A 166 8.08 -3.23 -49.73
CA ILE A 166 6.79 -3.86 -49.33
C ILE A 166 6.91 -5.34 -48.99
N LYS A 167 7.82 -6.05 -49.63
CA LYS A 167 8.02 -7.49 -49.38
C LYS A 167 8.65 -7.74 -48.00
N LYS A 168 9.68 -6.97 -47.68
CA LYS A 168 10.30 -6.96 -46.35
C LYS A 168 9.35 -6.48 -45.26
N LEU A 169 8.62 -5.42 -45.54
CA LEU A 169 7.62 -4.89 -44.60
C LEU A 169 6.56 -5.94 -44.24
N ARG A 170 6.02 -6.66 -45.26
CA ARG A 170 5.01 -7.71 -45.01
C ARG A 170 5.54 -8.79 -44.11
N HIS A 171 6.74 -9.29 -44.37
CA HIS A 171 7.39 -10.30 -43.53
C HIS A 171 7.63 -9.77 -42.10
N GLN A 172 8.13 -8.56 -42.00
CA GLN A 172 8.37 -7.91 -40.70
C GLN A 172 7.05 -7.76 -39.88
N LEU A 173 5.97 -7.32 -40.54
CA LEU A 173 4.65 -7.21 -39.88
C LEU A 173 4.07 -8.58 -39.48
N ASP A 174 4.38 -9.67 -40.20
CA ASP A 174 3.96 -11.02 -39.83
C ASP A 174 4.65 -11.47 -38.53
N LEU A 175 5.93 -11.18 -38.33
CA LEU A 175 6.68 -11.49 -37.12
C LEU A 175 6.19 -10.61 -35.96
N ILE A 176 6.01 -9.32 -36.18
CA ILE A 176 5.47 -8.37 -35.18
C ILE A 176 4.08 -8.82 -34.71
N ALA A 177 3.21 -9.22 -35.64
CA ALA A 177 1.86 -9.68 -35.29
C ALA A 177 1.88 -10.95 -34.42
N GLN A 178 2.81 -11.87 -34.64
CA GLN A 178 3.00 -13.04 -33.79
C GLN A 178 3.35 -12.64 -32.37
N ASP A 179 4.32 -11.72 -32.22
CA ASP A 179 4.75 -11.25 -30.89
C ASP A 179 3.65 -10.46 -30.20
N ILE A 180 2.89 -9.63 -30.92
CA ILE A 180 1.72 -8.91 -30.35
C ILE A 180 0.73 -9.89 -29.73
N VAL A 181 0.41 -10.98 -30.42
CA VAL A 181 -0.56 -11.98 -29.95
C VAL A 181 0.01 -12.82 -28.80
N ASN A 182 1.26 -13.26 -28.91
CA ASN A 182 1.89 -14.15 -27.93
C ASN A 182 2.20 -13.43 -26.60
N TYR A 183 2.60 -12.18 -26.67
CA TYR A 183 3.00 -11.37 -25.52
C TYR A 183 1.96 -10.29 -25.13
N GLN A 184 0.81 -10.27 -25.80
CA GLN A 184 -0.28 -9.31 -25.54
C GLN A 184 0.21 -7.86 -25.50
N CYS A 185 1.04 -7.47 -26.46
CA CYS A 185 1.69 -6.18 -26.47
C CYS A 185 0.68 -5.02 -26.64
N ALA A 186 0.88 -3.95 -25.85
CA ALA A 186 0.38 -2.64 -26.23
C ALA A 186 1.25 -2.09 -27.35
N VAL A 187 0.64 -1.46 -28.35
CA VAL A 187 1.34 -1.09 -29.60
C VAL A 187 1.09 0.38 -29.92
N THR A 188 2.18 1.12 -30.13
CA THR A 188 2.13 2.48 -30.66
C THR A 188 2.79 2.52 -32.03
N LEU A 189 2.06 2.93 -33.05
CA LEU A 189 2.58 3.15 -34.39
C LEU A 189 3.02 4.61 -34.54
N GLN A 190 4.31 4.82 -34.70
CA GLN A 190 4.93 6.12 -34.91
C GLN A 190 5.22 6.29 -36.40
N VAL A 191 4.71 7.34 -36.99
CA VAL A 191 4.89 7.63 -38.43
C VAL A 191 5.28 9.09 -38.64
N PRO A 192 6.12 9.37 -39.69
CA PRO A 192 6.56 10.72 -40.02
C PRO A 192 5.42 11.57 -40.60
N ARG A 193 4.49 10.96 -41.33
CA ARG A 193 3.37 11.61 -42.01
C ARG A 193 2.05 10.99 -41.63
N THR A 194 1.04 11.81 -41.45
CA THR A 194 -0.33 11.35 -41.12
C THR A 194 -0.89 10.38 -42.15
N ALA A 195 -0.54 10.54 -43.41
CA ALA A 195 -0.97 9.69 -44.53
C ALA A 195 -0.43 8.24 -44.42
N ASP A 196 0.70 8.03 -43.75
CA ASP A 196 1.31 6.72 -43.62
C ASP A 196 0.58 5.84 -42.58
N TYR A 197 -0.15 6.44 -41.66
CA TYR A 197 -0.81 5.71 -40.54
C TYR A 197 -1.94 4.77 -41.01
N PRO A 198 -2.93 5.20 -41.82
CA PRO A 198 -4.11 4.36 -42.07
C PRO A 198 -3.79 3.02 -42.74
N TRP A 199 -2.88 3.00 -43.70
CA TRP A 199 -2.52 1.80 -44.41
C TRP A 199 -1.65 0.84 -43.58
N LEU A 200 -0.67 1.38 -42.83
CA LEU A 200 0.13 0.58 -41.89
C LEU A 200 -0.72 -0.02 -40.78
N ALA A 201 -1.60 0.79 -40.20
CA ALA A 201 -2.55 0.33 -39.18
C ALA A 201 -3.46 -0.79 -39.71
N THR A 202 -3.96 -0.66 -40.92
CA THR A 202 -4.77 -1.68 -41.56
C THR A 202 -3.99 -2.96 -41.79
N LEU A 203 -2.74 -2.87 -42.24
CA LEU A 203 -1.89 -4.03 -42.49
C LEU A 203 -1.59 -4.82 -41.23
N ILE A 204 -1.24 -4.16 -40.13
CA ILE A 204 -0.94 -4.87 -38.87
C ILE A 204 -2.22 -5.42 -38.22
N THR A 205 -3.29 -4.64 -38.20
CA THR A 205 -4.58 -5.07 -37.61
C THR A 205 -5.14 -6.31 -38.31
N LYS A 206 -5.08 -6.37 -39.64
CA LYS A 206 -5.51 -7.56 -40.39
C LYS A 206 -4.69 -8.81 -40.02
N ARG A 207 -3.38 -8.68 -39.78
CA ARG A 207 -2.50 -9.78 -39.39
C ARG A 207 -2.81 -10.27 -38.00
N VAL A 208 -2.92 -9.37 -37.05
CA VAL A 208 -3.27 -9.70 -35.66
C VAL A 208 -4.62 -10.43 -35.61
N LYS A 209 -5.65 -9.89 -36.28
CA LYS A 209 -6.99 -10.52 -36.33
C LYS A 209 -6.99 -11.88 -37.03
N LYS A 210 -6.12 -12.08 -38.06
CA LYS A 210 -5.97 -13.37 -38.70
C LYS A 210 -5.36 -14.43 -37.79
N LEU A 211 -4.38 -14.04 -36.96
CA LEU A 211 -3.72 -14.94 -36.00
C LEU A 211 -4.64 -15.30 -34.82
N LYS A 212 -5.37 -14.32 -34.30
CA LYS A 212 -6.27 -14.51 -33.17
C LYS A 212 -7.54 -13.70 -33.36
N PRO A 213 -8.61 -14.29 -33.95
CA PRO A 213 -9.91 -13.65 -34.03
C PRO A 213 -10.45 -13.31 -32.63
N GLY A 214 -10.96 -12.09 -32.47
CA GLY A 214 -11.48 -11.62 -31.16
C GLY A 214 -10.41 -11.07 -30.21
N PHE A 215 -9.12 -11.03 -30.59
CA PHE A 215 -8.11 -10.37 -29.80
C PHE A 215 -8.39 -8.86 -29.75
N ASP A 216 -8.50 -8.30 -28.52
CA ASP A 216 -8.68 -6.85 -28.31
C ASP A 216 -7.35 -6.13 -28.57
N PHE A 217 -7.17 -5.73 -29.83
CA PHE A 217 -5.96 -5.08 -30.32
C PHE A 217 -6.18 -3.58 -30.40
N LYS A 218 -5.51 -2.84 -29.49
CA LYS A 218 -5.47 -1.38 -29.52
C LYS A 218 -4.17 -0.94 -30.16
N LEU A 219 -4.29 -0.03 -31.11
CA LEU A 219 -3.17 0.53 -31.84
C LEU A 219 -3.18 2.05 -31.68
N ASP A 220 -2.27 2.57 -30.88
CA ASP A 220 -2.11 3.99 -30.67
C ASP A 220 -1.36 4.65 -31.83
N ARG A 221 -1.72 5.89 -32.17
CA ARG A 221 -1.11 6.68 -33.22
C ARG A 221 -0.22 7.77 -32.62
N HIS A 222 1.02 7.85 -33.11
CA HIS A 222 1.90 8.96 -32.79
C HIS A 222 2.57 9.49 -34.07
N ILE A 223 2.45 10.80 -34.33
CA ILE A 223 3.08 11.47 -35.48
C ILE A 223 4.39 12.07 -34.98
N VAL A 224 5.51 11.52 -35.48
CA VAL A 224 6.86 11.99 -35.12
C VAL A 224 7.60 12.39 -36.39
N ARG A 225 7.70 13.69 -36.60
CA ARG A 225 8.45 14.24 -37.76
C ARG A 225 9.94 13.88 -37.60
N HIS A 226 10.60 13.67 -38.75
CA HIS A 226 12.05 13.35 -38.82
C HIS A 226 12.49 11.99 -38.27
N VAL A 227 11.54 11.14 -37.90
CA VAL A 227 11.83 9.74 -37.47
C VAL A 227 11.21 8.79 -38.50
N PRO A 228 11.91 7.74 -38.96
CA PRO A 228 11.32 6.71 -39.84
C PRO A 228 10.11 6.04 -39.18
N ALA A 229 9.22 5.50 -40.02
CA ALA A 229 8.09 4.74 -39.49
C ALA A 229 8.57 3.60 -38.58
N GLN A 230 8.01 3.49 -37.38
CA GLN A 230 8.39 2.48 -36.39
C GLN A 230 7.23 2.08 -35.52
N MET A 231 7.30 0.90 -34.90
CA MET A 231 6.38 0.43 -33.89
C MET A 231 7.08 0.34 -32.53
N VAL A 232 6.44 0.88 -31.51
CA VAL A 232 6.82 0.66 -30.11
C VAL A 232 5.91 -0.41 -29.54
N LEU A 233 6.48 -1.49 -29.07
CA LEU A 233 5.83 -2.68 -28.56
C LEU A 233 6.13 -2.80 -27.06
N ILE A 234 5.11 -2.82 -26.23
CA ILE A 234 5.23 -2.98 -24.77
C ILE A 234 4.60 -4.31 -24.40
N PRO A 235 5.42 -5.35 -24.08
CA PRO A 235 4.90 -6.65 -23.70
C PRO A 235 4.14 -6.59 -22.39
N SER A 236 3.01 -7.30 -22.30
CA SER A 236 2.31 -7.51 -21.03
C SER A 236 3.16 -8.39 -20.12
N LYS A 237 3.46 -7.90 -18.93
CA LYS A 237 4.11 -8.72 -17.89
C LYS A 237 3.17 -9.88 -17.51
N PRO A 238 3.69 -11.08 -17.27
CA PRO A 238 2.92 -12.23 -16.85
C PRO A 238 2.26 -12.07 -15.49
#